data_9fadca797940000d0b763cc8eea41c67
#
_entry.id   9fadca797940000d0b763cc8eea41c67
#
_cell.length_a   1.000
_cell.length_b   1.000
_cell.length_c   1.000
_cell.angle_alpha   90.00
_cell.angle_beta   90.00
_cell.angle_gamma   90.00
#
_symmetry.space_group_name_H-M   'P 1'
#
loop_
_entity.id
_entity.type
_entity.pdbx_description
1 polymer ?
#
loop_
_entity_poly.entity_id
_entity_poly.type
_entity_poly.pdbx_seq_one_letter_code
_entity_poly.pdbx_strand_id
1 'polypeptide(L)'
;MTYSKKRTLSYGVILISVLLAYFCRQVRTENVFMRNLADQCRSCIYLGMYCAWVIYLRRHVVHKKTRRCLTAIGCLMVFWFFVRTVKFHIFHDPLGEHICWYLYYIPMILIPVLGLAAAMFLGEKDGEKTVRKIIALLAFAVVLIISVFTNDLHQLVFRFSKQPPFSDKDYSYGIVFMVIQGWILICLTGMEIILIRKSRIPGKKQFWLPVIPGILLLGWNIGNILRLPFIKIIAGDMTAVCCLLMAAIFQGCICLLYTSDAADDTPCVD
;
A
#
# COMPACT_ATOMS: atom_id res chain seq x y z
N MET A 1 -6.43 -29.04 -14.56
CA MET A 1 -7.25 -27.85 -14.20
C MET A 1 -6.78 -26.69 -15.08
N THR A 2 -7.64 -26.18 -15.97
CA THR A 2 -7.29 -25.18 -16.99
C THR A 2 -6.83 -23.88 -16.31
N TYR A 3 -5.84 -23.17 -16.89
CA TYR A 3 -5.27 -21.91 -16.37
C TYR A 3 -6.34 -20.88 -15.98
N SER A 4 -7.43 -20.79 -16.77
CA SER A 4 -8.58 -19.94 -16.48
C SER A 4 -9.27 -20.31 -15.16
N LYS A 5 -9.48 -21.60 -14.86
CA LYS A 5 -10.11 -22.04 -13.59
C LYS A 5 -9.26 -21.71 -12.36
N LYS A 6 -7.92 -21.82 -12.45
CA LYS A 6 -7.02 -21.45 -11.34
C LYS A 6 -7.11 -19.94 -11.04
N ARG A 7 -7.20 -19.10 -12.07
CA ARG A 7 -7.31 -17.64 -11.93
C ARG A 7 -8.64 -17.24 -11.29
N THR A 8 -9.74 -17.82 -11.76
CA THR A 8 -11.07 -17.55 -11.19
C THR A 8 -11.14 -17.99 -9.72
N LEU A 9 -10.55 -19.16 -9.39
CA LEU A 9 -10.48 -19.63 -8.00
C LEU A 9 -9.68 -18.67 -7.10
N SER A 10 -8.54 -18.14 -7.57
CA SER A 10 -7.75 -17.15 -6.82
C SER A 10 -8.54 -15.87 -6.53
N TYR A 11 -9.26 -15.33 -7.51
CA TYR A 11 -10.10 -14.17 -7.30
C TYR A 11 -11.26 -14.45 -6.33
N GLY A 12 -11.86 -15.64 -6.43
CA GLY A 12 -12.90 -16.08 -5.49
C GLY A 12 -12.38 -16.13 -4.05
N VAL A 13 -11.20 -16.72 -3.82
CA VAL A 13 -10.58 -16.79 -2.49
C VAL A 13 -10.28 -15.39 -1.94
N ILE A 14 -9.73 -14.48 -2.75
CA ILE A 14 -9.46 -13.09 -2.34
C ILE A 14 -10.77 -12.40 -1.94
N LEU A 15 -11.81 -12.50 -2.78
CA LEU A 15 -13.10 -11.88 -2.51
C LEU A 15 -13.72 -12.41 -1.21
N ILE A 16 -13.73 -13.73 -1.03
CA ILE A 16 -14.25 -14.38 0.20
C ILE A 16 -13.46 -13.92 1.42
N SER A 17 -12.12 -13.82 1.33
CA SER A 17 -11.28 -13.36 2.44
C SER A 17 -11.58 -11.92 2.82
N VAL A 18 -11.76 -11.03 1.84
CA VAL A 18 -12.14 -9.62 2.09
C VAL A 18 -13.53 -9.52 2.72
N LEU A 19 -14.50 -10.29 2.22
CA LEU A 19 -15.84 -10.34 2.79
C LEU A 19 -15.82 -10.87 4.22
N LEU A 20 -15.07 -11.93 4.49
CA LEU A 20 -14.91 -12.48 5.83
C LEU A 20 -14.28 -11.47 6.80
N ALA A 21 -13.23 -10.76 6.37
CA ALA A 21 -12.63 -9.69 7.15
C ALA A 21 -13.61 -8.54 7.44
N TYR A 22 -14.46 -8.21 6.46
CA TYR A 22 -15.52 -7.24 6.63
C TYR A 22 -16.59 -7.70 7.64
N PHE A 23 -17.03 -8.96 7.57
CA PHE A 23 -17.96 -9.53 8.54
C PHE A 23 -17.37 -9.55 9.96
N CYS A 24 -16.10 -9.90 10.13
CA CYS A 24 -15.42 -9.82 11.42
C CYS A 24 -15.48 -8.40 12.01
N ARG A 25 -15.42 -7.36 11.18
CA ARG A 25 -15.57 -5.96 11.60
C ARG A 25 -16.98 -5.63 12.08
N GLN A 26 -18.02 -6.24 11.50
CA GLN A 26 -19.43 -5.97 11.86
C GLN A 26 -19.85 -6.63 13.17
N VAL A 27 -19.02 -7.50 13.74
CA VAL A 27 -19.29 -8.14 15.03
C VAL A 27 -19.24 -7.08 16.13
N ARG A 28 -20.41 -6.50 16.40
CA ARG A 28 -20.65 -5.57 17.52
C ARG A 28 -21.34 -6.32 18.64
N THR A 29 -20.56 -6.95 19.48
CA THR A 29 -21.07 -7.66 20.67
C THR A 29 -20.58 -6.96 21.93
N GLU A 30 -21.36 -7.01 23.00
CA GLU A 30 -20.97 -6.54 24.33
C GLU A 30 -19.89 -7.41 24.95
N ASN A 31 -19.78 -8.66 24.50
CA ASN A 31 -18.74 -9.57 24.93
C ASN A 31 -17.37 -9.15 24.38
N VAL A 32 -16.53 -8.63 25.28
CA VAL A 32 -15.18 -8.13 24.97
C VAL A 32 -14.30 -9.20 24.31
N PHE A 33 -14.42 -10.46 24.76
CA PHE A 33 -13.65 -11.56 24.21
C PHE A 33 -13.99 -11.80 22.72
N MET A 34 -15.29 -11.90 22.39
CA MET A 34 -15.74 -12.11 21.00
C MET A 34 -15.36 -10.97 20.08
N ARG A 35 -15.43 -9.72 20.56
CA ARG A 35 -14.98 -8.53 19.82
C ARG A 35 -13.49 -8.57 19.52
N ASN A 36 -12.67 -8.88 20.54
CA ASN A 36 -11.22 -9.00 20.37
C ASN A 36 -10.86 -10.15 19.43
N LEU A 37 -11.54 -11.29 19.54
CA LEU A 37 -11.35 -12.43 18.64
C LEU A 37 -11.65 -12.07 17.18
N ALA A 38 -12.76 -11.38 16.93
CA ALA A 38 -13.12 -10.93 15.59
C ALA A 38 -12.09 -9.95 15.00
N ASP A 39 -11.55 -9.02 15.80
CA ASP A 39 -10.50 -8.09 15.38
C ASP A 39 -9.17 -8.81 15.08
N GLN A 40 -8.82 -9.83 15.88
CA GLN A 40 -7.65 -10.69 15.62
C GLN A 40 -7.82 -11.50 14.34
N CYS A 41 -8.97 -12.15 14.15
CA CYS A 41 -9.28 -12.89 12.92
C CYS A 41 -9.15 -12.01 11.68
N ARG A 42 -9.70 -10.78 11.72
CA ARG A 42 -9.56 -9.80 10.64
C ARG A 42 -8.09 -9.49 10.33
N SER A 43 -7.29 -9.23 11.36
CA SER A 43 -5.86 -8.93 11.21
C SER A 43 -5.09 -10.12 10.62
N CYS A 44 -5.38 -11.34 11.08
CA CYS A 44 -4.78 -12.56 10.55
C CYS A 44 -5.13 -12.82 9.08
N ILE A 45 -6.38 -12.54 8.66
CA ILE A 45 -6.81 -12.67 7.28
C ILE A 45 -5.98 -11.75 6.38
N TYR A 46 -5.89 -10.46 6.70
CA TYR A 46 -5.09 -9.52 5.91
C TYR A 46 -3.61 -9.89 5.90
N LEU A 47 -3.04 -10.24 7.04
CA LEU A 47 -1.66 -10.67 7.16
C LEU A 47 -1.38 -11.89 6.26
N GLY A 48 -2.25 -12.90 6.31
CA GLY A 48 -2.17 -14.09 5.47
C GLY A 48 -2.24 -13.76 3.97
N MET A 49 -3.11 -12.84 3.57
CA MET A 49 -3.24 -12.39 2.18
C MET A 49 -1.95 -11.71 1.70
N TYR A 50 -1.33 -10.83 2.51
CA TYR A 50 -0.07 -10.19 2.12
C TYR A 50 1.11 -11.16 2.09
N CYS A 51 1.20 -12.09 3.02
CA CYS A 51 2.20 -13.15 2.98
C CYS A 51 2.05 -14.02 1.72
N ALA A 52 0.83 -14.44 1.40
CA ALA A 52 0.54 -15.20 0.19
C ALA A 52 0.91 -14.40 -1.08
N TRP A 53 0.62 -13.10 -1.10
CA TRP A 53 0.99 -12.22 -2.22
C TRP A 53 2.51 -12.10 -2.37
N VAL A 54 3.26 -11.90 -1.29
CA VAL A 54 4.74 -11.85 -1.33
C VAL A 54 5.33 -13.15 -1.87
N ILE A 55 4.80 -14.29 -1.43
CA ILE A 55 5.24 -15.60 -1.93
C ILE A 55 4.93 -15.73 -3.43
N TYR A 56 3.74 -15.32 -3.86
CA TYR A 56 3.33 -15.31 -5.26
C TYR A 56 4.27 -14.44 -6.12
N LEU A 57 4.55 -13.19 -5.69
CA LEU A 57 5.46 -12.28 -6.39
C LEU A 57 6.86 -12.87 -6.58
N ARG A 58 7.40 -13.49 -5.53
CA ARG A 58 8.73 -14.10 -5.61
C ARG A 58 8.82 -15.21 -6.65
N ARG A 59 7.72 -15.92 -6.90
CA ARG A 59 7.67 -17.03 -7.86
C ARG A 59 7.37 -16.60 -9.29
N HIS A 60 6.60 -15.52 -9.50
CA HIS A 60 6.06 -15.17 -10.81
C HIS A 60 6.66 -13.90 -11.43
N VAL A 61 7.25 -13.00 -10.64
CA VAL A 61 7.85 -11.78 -11.19
C VAL A 61 9.30 -12.04 -11.58
N VAL A 62 9.57 -12.02 -12.89
CA VAL A 62 10.91 -12.32 -13.45
C VAL A 62 11.87 -11.15 -13.21
N HIS A 63 11.44 -9.90 -13.41
CA HIS A 63 12.31 -8.74 -13.32
C HIS A 63 12.78 -8.48 -11.87
N LYS A 64 14.06 -8.70 -11.58
CA LYS A 64 14.63 -8.70 -10.22
C LYS A 64 14.41 -7.38 -9.45
N LYS A 65 14.58 -6.21 -10.10
CA LYS A 65 14.43 -4.89 -9.45
C LYS A 65 12.98 -4.61 -9.06
N THR A 66 12.04 -4.81 -9.99
CA THR A 66 10.60 -4.68 -9.74
C THR A 66 10.14 -5.65 -8.64
N ARG A 67 10.57 -6.91 -8.71
CA ARG A 67 10.27 -7.92 -7.69
C ARG A 67 10.75 -7.51 -6.29
N ARG A 68 11.95 -6.93 -6.17
CA ARG A 68 12.46 -6.43 -4.88
C ARG A 68 11.58 -5.30 -4.32
N CYS A 69 11.19 -4.33 -5.15
CA CYS A 69 10.31 -3.24 -4.73
C CYS A 69 8.95 -3.76 -4.26
N LEU A 70 8.32 -4.64 -5.04
CA LEU A 70 7.02 -5.22 -4.69
C LEU A 70 7.08 -6.11 -3.43
N THR A 71 8.18 -6.88 -3.27
CA THR A 71 8.40 -7.65 -2.04
C THR A 71 8.56 -6.74 -0.83
N ALA A 72 9.29 -5.63 -0.96
CA ALA A 72 9.44 -4.64 0.11
C ALA A 72 8.10 -4.00 0.48
N ILE A 73 7.24 -3.68 -0.49
CA ILE A 73 5.86 -3.21 -0.23
C ILE A 73 5.09 -4.25 0.58
N GLY A 74 5.12 -5.52 0.19
CA GLY A 74 4.45 -6.58 0.93
C GLY A 74 4.96 -6.72 2.36
N CYS A 75 6.28 -6.67 2.57
CA CYS A 75 6.89 -6.69 3.91
C CYS A 75 6.47 -5.47 4.76
N LEU A 76 6.41 -4.27 4.16
CA LEU A 76 5.94 -3.07 4.85
C LEU A 76 4.47 -3.16 5.23
N MET A 77 3.63 -3.82 4.43
CA MET A 77 2.23 -4.06 4.77
C MET A 77 2.10 -5.04 5.94
N VAL A 78 2.88 -6.14 5.93
CA VAL A 78 2.96 -7.07 7.06
C VAL A 78 3.40 -6.33 8.33
N PHE A 79 4.43 -5.50 8.22
CA PHE A 79 4.91 -4.66 9.33
C PHE A 79 3.80 -3.72 9.85
N TRP A 80 3.06 -3.07 8.96
CA TRP A 80 1.97 -2.18 9.36
C TRP A 80 0.88 -2.90 10.15
N PHE A 81 0.42 -4.06 9.67
CA PHE A 81 -0.57 -4.86 10.40
C PHE A 81 -0.03 -5.37 11.73
N PHE A 82 1.24 -5.75 11.78
CA PHE A 82 1.90 -6.14 13.02
C PHE A 82 1.88 -4.99 14.04
N VAL A 83 2.38 -3.82 13.66
CA VAL A 83 2.39 -2.63 14.55
C VAL A 83 0.98 -2.25 14.98
N ARG A 84 0.00 -2.36 14.09
CA ARG A 84 -1.40 -2.12 14.44
C ARG A 84 -1.90 -3.11 15.50
N THR A 85 -1.61 -4.39 15.34
CA THR A 85 -2.01 -5.41 16.31
C THR A 85 -1.36 -5.15 17.66
N VAL A 86 -0.07 -4.82 17.68
CA VAL A 86 0.68 -4.46 18.89
C VAL A 86 0.06 -3.24 19.57
N LYS A 87 -0.25 -2.18 18.83
CA LYS A 87 -0.86 -0.95 19.36
C LYS A 87 -2.19 -1.21 20.08
N PHE A 88 -3.07 -2.01 19.48
CA PHE A 88 -4.43 -2.17 20.00
C PHE A 88 -4.60 -3.31 21.00
N HIS A 89 -3.64 -4.25 21.07
CA HIS A 89 -3.79 -5.44 21.91
C HIS A 89 -2.68 -5.64 22.96
N ILE A 90 -1.53 -4.98 22.80
CA ILE A 90 -0.37 -5.17 23.67
C ILE A 90 -0.10 -3.91 24.48
N PHE A 91 0.04 -2.77 23.81
CA PHE A 91 0.28 -1.50 24.48
C PHE A 91 -1.04 -0.87 24.94
N HIS A 92 -1.09 -0.57 26.25
CA HIS A 92 -2.18 0.16 26.88
C HIS A 92 -1.66 1.44 27.54
N ASP A 93 -0.35 1.67 27.44
CA ASP A 93 0.31 2.86 27.94
C ASP A 93 0.37 3.96 26.87
N PRO A 94 0.22 5.25 27.23
CA PRO A 94 0.22 6.34 26.27
C PRO A 94 1.51 6.43 25.43
N LEU A 95 2.66 6.08 25.99
CA LEU A 95 3.94 6.15 25.30
C LEU A 95 4.05 5.06 24.20
N GLY A 96 3.65 3.83 24.52
CA GLY A 96 3.63 2.72 23.55
C GLY A 96 2.65 2.97 22.41
N GLU A 97 1.44 3.47 22.71
CA GLU A 97 0.46 3.86 21.69
C GLU A 97 1.03 4.96 20.77
N HIS A 98 1.72 5.95 21.33
CA HIS A 98 2.32 7.06 20.60
C HIS A 98 3.45 6.60 19.66
N ILE A 99 4.37 5.76 20.13
CA ILE A 99 5.44 5.19 19.33
C ILE A 99 4.87 4.36 18.18
N CYS A 100 3.89 3.49 18.46
CA CYS A 100 3.22 2.70 17.43
C CYS A 100 2.54 3.58 16.38
N TRP A 101 1.96 4.71 16.78
CA TRP A 101 1.35 5.66 15.86
C TRP A 101 2.38 6.28 14.91
N TYR A 102 3.55 6.66 15.37
CA TYR A 102 4.64 7.15 14.53
C TYR A 102 5.17 6.06 13.59
N LEU A 103 5.24 4.81 14.04
CA LEU A 103 5.66 3.68 13.21
C LEU A 103 4.74 3.46 11.99
N TYR A 104 3.47 3.88 12.03
CA TYR A 104 2.57 3.82 10.87
C TYR A 104 3.04 4.68 9.70
N TYR A 105 3.79 5.74 9.96
CA TYR A 105 4.27 6.65 8.92
C TYR A 105 5.40 6.04 8.08
N ILE A 106 6.12 5.05 8.58
CA ILE A 106 7.14 4.32 7.80
C ILE A 106 6.51 3.69 6.55
N PRO A 107 5.56 2.75 6.65
CA PRO A 107 4.92 2.17 5.47
C PRO A 107 4.11 3.21 4.68
N MET A 108 3.47 4.16 5.34
CA MET A 108 2.66 5.18 4.67
C MET A 108 3.47 6.05 3.71
N ILE A 109 4.72 6.38 4.05
CA ILE A 109 5.62 7.20 3.22
C ILE A 109 6.38 6.33 2.21
N LEU A 110 6.84 5.13 2.60
CA LEU A 110 7.68 4.29 1.75
C LEU A 110 6.91 3.51 0.67
N ILE A 111 5.68 3.05 0.95
CA ILE A 111 4.91 2.25 -0.01
C ILE A 111 4.67 3.00 -1.33
N PRO A 112 4.21 4.27 -1.35
CA PRO A 112 4.03 5.03 -2.58
C PRO A 112 5.34 5.21 -3.37
N VAL A 113 6.46 5.45 -2.69
CA VAL A 113 7.79 5.59 -3.30
C VAL A 113 8.24 4.29 -3.94
N LEU A 114 8.09 3.16 -3.23
CA LEU A 114 8.43 1.84 -3.77
C LEU A 114 7.50 1.45 -4.92
N GLY A 115 6.24 1.86 -4.89
CA GLY A 115 5.30 1.70 -5.99
C GLY A 115 5.76 2.45 -7.24
N LEU A 116 6.12 3.73 -7.08
CA LEU A 116 6.70 4.54 -8.16
C LEU A 116 8.01 3.92 -8.68
N ALA A 117 8.90 3.46 -7.79
CA ALA A 117 10.14 2.80 -8.17
C ALA A 117 9.89 1.50 -8.96
N ALA A 118 8.91 0.68 -8.53
CA ALA A 118 8.52 -0.53 -9.26
C ALA A 118 8.00 -0.21 -10.66
N ALA A 119 7.17 0.84 -10.80
CA ALA A 119 6.68 1.30 -12.10
C ALA A 119 7.80 1.84 -12.99
N MET A 120 8.79 2.54 -12.42
CA MET A 120 9.97 3.02 -13.15
C MET A 120 10.82 1.87 -13.68
N PHE A 121 11.07 0.83 -12.87
CA PHE A 121 11.86 -0.33 -13.28
C PHE A 121 11.16 -1.24 -14.30
N LEU A 122 9.85 -1.12 -14.45
CA LEU A 122 9.08 -1.95 -15.34
C LEU A 122 9.45 -1.64 -16.81
N GLY A 123 9.97 -2.63 -17.56
CA GLY A 123 10.32 -2.48 -18.99
C GLY A 123 11.49 -1.54 -19.29
N GLU A 124 12.38 -1.26 -18.35
CA GLU A 124 13.50 -0.34 -18.55
C GLU A 124 14.80 -1.08 -18.83
N LYS A 125 15.46 -0.70 -19.93
CA LYS A 125 16.78 -1.24 -20.33
C LYS A 125 17.94 -0.51 -19.65
N ASP A 126 17.79 0.78 -19.33
CA ASP A 126 18.87 1.64 -18.81
C ASP A 126 18.71 1.91 -17.30
N GLY A 127 19.35 1.05 -16.50
CA GLY A 127 19.12 1.00 -15.04
C GLY A 127 19.80 2.09 -14.20
N GLU A 128 20.83 2.79 -14.67
CA GLU A 128 21.66 3.64 -13.79
C GLU A 128 20.99 4.98 -13.47
N LYS A 129 20.48 5.69 -14.48
CA LYS A 129 19.78 6.97 -14.30
C LYS A 129 18.52 6.81 -13.45
N THR A 130 17.79 5.71 -13.65
CA THR A 130 16.59 5.39 -12.87
C THR A 130 16.93 5.07 -11.43
N VAL A 131 18.00 4.33 -11.18
CA VAL A 131 18.47 4.04 -9.82
C VAL A 131 18.82 5.34 -9.07
N ARG A 132 19.53 6.28 -9.70
CA ARG A 132 19.84 7.60 -9.06
C ARG A 132 18.59 8.36 -8.68
N LYS A 133 17.56 8.40 -9.56
CA LYS A 133 16.27 9.04 -9.26
C LYS A 133 15.57 8.37 -8.05
N ILE A 134 15.55 7.04 -8.02
CA ILE A 134 14.94 6.29 -6.94
C ILE A 134 15.67 6.52 -5.61
N ILE A 135 17.01 6.57 -5.62
CA ILE A 135 17.80 6.89 -4.43
C ILE A 135 17.44 8.28 -3.91
N ALA A 136 17.31 9.28 -4.78
CA ALA A 136 16.91 10.63 -4.37
C ALA A 136 15.49 10.66 -3.77
N LEU A 137 14.53 9.91 -4.36
CA LEU A 137 13.18 9.78 -3.82
C LEU A 137 13.18 9.09 -2.45
N LEU A 138 13.97 8.03 -2.28
CA LEU A 138 14.09 7.33 -1.00
C LEU A 138 14.78 8.19 0.06
N ALA A 139 15.80 8.97 -0.31
CA ALA A 139 16.46 9.89 0.61
C ALA A 139 15.48 10.96 1.14
N PHE A 140 14.64 11.52 0.26
CA PHE A 140 13.60 12.46 0.68
C PHE A 140 12.55 11.79 1.58
N ALA A 141 12.12 10.57 1.26
CA ALA A 141 11.22 9.80 2.11
C ALA A 141 11.80 9.55 3.51
N VAL A 142 13.09 9.25 3.62
CA VAL A 142 13.78 9.08 4.91
C VAL A 142 13.78 10.41 5.71
N VAL A 143 14.01 11.54 5.07
CA VAL A 143 13.92 12.86 5.74
C VAL A 143 12.51 13.09 6.31
N LEU A 144 11.45 12.76 5.54
CA LEU A 144 10.08 12.87 6.03
C LEU A 144 9.81 11.93 7.22
N ILE A 145 10.32 10.70 7.17
CA ILE A 145 10.21 9.75 8.29
C ILE A 145 10.91 10.30 9.53
N ILE A 146 12.14 10.79 9.40
CA ILE A 146 12.88 11.39 10.52
C ILE A 146 12.07 12.57 11.09
N SER A 147 11.49 13.43 10.24
CA SER A 147 10.65 14.52 10.70
C SER A 147 9.43 14.07 11.51
N VAL A 148 8.85 12.89 11.21
CA VAL A 148 7.76 12.32 12.02
C VAL A 148 8.28 11.86 13.38
N PHE A 149 9.40 11.13 13.42
CA PHE A 149 9.96 10.60 14.66
C PHE A 149 10.54 11.68 15.59
N THR A 150 10.97 12.82 15.04
CA THR A 150 11.44 13.97 15.81
C THR A 150 10.33 14.99 16.09
N ASN A 151 9.08 14.69 15.75
CA ASN A 151 7.98 15.64 15.89
C ASN A 151 7.77 16.15 17.30
N ASP A 152 8.06 15.36 18.32
CA ASP A 152 7.92 15.76 19.73
C ASP A 152 8.82 16.94 20.11
N LEU A 153 9.90 17.18 19.34
CA LEU A 153 10.83 18.30 19.54
C LEU A 153 10.35 19.59 18.87
N HIS A 154 9.70 19.49 17.69
CA HIS A 154 9.42 20.68 16.88
C HIS A 154 7.93 20.87 16.55
N GLN A 155 7.09 19.86 16.73
CA GLN A 155 5.63 19.86 16.50
C GLN A 155 5.21 20.39 15.11
N LEU A 156 6.04 20.19 14.07
CA LEU A 156 5.76 20.62 12.70
C LEU A 156 4.89 19.64 11.92
N VAL A 157 4.90 18.36 12.30
CA VAL A 157 4.04 17.32 11.69
C VAL A 157 2.69 17.28 12.39
N PHE A 158 2.72 17.18 13.72
CA PHE A 158 1.54 17.17 14.60
C PHE A 158 1.73 18.18 15.71
N ARG A 159 0.71 18.98 15.95
CA ARG A 159 0.68 19.97 17.04
C ARG A 159 -0.23 19.43 18.14
N PHE A 160 0.32 19.22 19.31
CA PHE A 160 -0.39 18.74 20.48
C PHE A 160 -0.90 19.90 21.32
N SER A 161 -2.17 19.79 21.79
CA SER A 161 -2.78 20.81 22.64
C SER A 161 -2.39 20.67 24.12
N LYS A 162 -1.89 19.50 24.51
CA LYS A 162 -1.53 19.16 25.91
C LYS A 162 -0.05 18.85 26.04
N GLN A 163 0.44 18.93 27.29
CA GLN A 163 1.79 18.51 27.62
C GLN A 163 1.93 16.97 27.57
N PRO A 164 3.18 16.45 27.45
CA PRO A 164 3.42 15.01 27.46
C PRO A 164 2.79 14.31 28.69
N PRO A 165 2.30 13.07 28.53
CA PRO A 165 2.43 12.19 27.37
C PRO A 165 1.45 12.56 26.25
N PHE A 166 1.96 12.70 25.01
CA PHE A 166 1.15 13.08 23.85
C PHE A 166 0.20 11.96 23.44
N SER A 167 -1.03 12.34 23.07
CA SER A 167 -2.07 11.40 22.65
C SER A 167 -2.33 11.52 21.15
N ASP A 168 -2.53 10.38 20.49
CA ASP A 168 -2.95 10.31 19.08
C ASP A 168 -4.42 10.69 18.85
N LYS A 169 -5.15 11.08 19.93
CA LYS A 169 -6.57 11.49 19.88
C LYS A 169 -6.73 13.00 19.88
N ASP A 170 -5.74 13.76 20.37
CA ASP A 170 -5.86 15.20 20.62
C ASP A 170 -4.68 15.96 19.96
N TYR A 171 -4.72 16.05 18.64
CA TYR A 171 -3.72 16.74 17.84
C TYR A 171 -4.32 17.49 16.65
N SER A 172 -3.60 18.47 16.14
CA SER A 172 -3.84 19.13 14.86
C SER A 172 -2.70 18.88 13.89
N TYR A 173 -3.00 18.91 12.60
CA TYR A 173 -1.97 18.68 11.57
C TYR A 173 -1.11 19.92 11.36
N GLY A 174 0.19 19.74 11.36
CA GLY A 174 1.18 20.76 11.04
C GLY A 174 1.49 20.86 9.54
N ILE A 175 2.39 21.78 9.20
CA ILE A 175 2.74 22.03 7.80
C ILE A 175 3.49 20.84 7.16
N VAL A 176 4.36 20.17 7.90
CA VAL A 176 5.12 19.01 7.39
C VAL A 176 4.18 17.83 7.08
N PHE A 177 3.06 17.67 7.82
CA PHE A 177 2.04 16.71 7.47
C PHE A 177 1.47 16.95 6.06
N MET A 178 1.21 18.21 5.70
CA MET A 178 0.72 18.56 4.36
C MET A 178 1.77 18.24 3.29
N VAL A 179 3.06 18.44 3.61
CA VAL A 179 4.16 18.03 2.71
C VAL A 179 4.17 16.51 2.52
N ILE A 180 3.98 15.72 3.60
CA ILE A 180 3.90 14.26 3.52
C ILE A 180 2.72 13.83 2.63
N GLN A 181 1.55 14.41 2.79
CA GLN A 181 0.38 14.10 1.97
C GLN A 181 0.59 14.47 0.50
N GLY A 182 1.16 15.64 0.23
CA GLY A 182 1.54 16.08 -1.12
C GLY A 182 2.56 15.12 -1.76
N TRP A 183 3.54 14.67 -0.98
CA TRP A 183 4.52 13.67 -1.42
C TRP A 183 3.89 12.33 -1.81
N ILE A 184 3.00 11.82 -0.99
CA ILE A 184 2.25 10.58 -1.28
C ILE A 184 1.47 10.75 -2.59
N LEU A 185 0.76 11.87 -2.74
CA LEU A 185 -0.02 12.16 -3.94
C LEU A 185 0.85 12.24 -5.20
N ILE A 186 2.01 12.89 -5.14
CA ILE A 186 2.98 12.99 -6.24
C ILE A 186 3.49 11.58 -6.62
N CYS A 187 3.85 10.76 -5.64
CA CYS A 187 4.33 9.41 -5.90
C CYS A 187 3.25 8.51 -6.52
N LEU A 188 2.01 8.56 -6.01
CA LEU A 188 0.88 7.79 -6.55
C LEU A 188 0.53 8.24 -7.98
N THR A 189 0.42 9.56 -8.21
CA THR A 189 0.13 10.11 -9.54
C THR A 189 1.24 9.77 -10.54
N GLY A 190 2.50 9.90 -10.14
CA GLY A 190 3.65 9.53 -10.96
C GLY A 190 3.66 8.04 -11.31
N MET A 191 3.37 7.18 -10.34
CA MET A 191 3.20 5.74 -10.54
C MET A 191 2.13 5.44 -11.60
N GLU A 192 0.94 6.02 -11.45
CA GLU A 192 -0.19 5.82 -12.37
C GLU A 192 0.14 6.29 -13.79
N ILE A 193 0.72 7.49 -13.94
CA ILE A 193 1.11 8.01 -15.26
C ILE A 193 2.10 7.05 -15.95
N ILE A 194 3.10 6.53 -15.22
CA ILE A 194 4.07 5.60 -15.78
C ILE A 194 3.39 4.27 -16.17
N LEU A 195 2.54 3.71 -15.30
CA LEU A 195 1.82 2.48 -15.57
C LEU A 195 0.91 2.60 -16.79
N ILE A 196 0.15 3.71 -16.90
CA ILE A 196 -0.70 4.00 -18.06
C ILE A 196 0.13 4.10 -19.34
N ARG A 197 1.27 4.81 -19.31
CA ARG A 197 2.15 4.93 -20.48
C ARG A 197 2.73 3.58 -20.92
N LYS A 198 3.15 2.75 -19.95
CA LYS A 198 3.74 1.43 -20.22
C LYS A 198 2.70 0.35 -20.57
N SER A 199 1.44 0.51 -20.19
CA SER A 199 0.34 -0.43 -20.52
C SER A 199 -0.33 -0.16 -21.87
N ARG A 200 0.08 0.87 -22.60
CA ARG A 200 -0.45 1.18 -23.94
C ARG A 200 0.11 0.21 -24.98
N ILE A 201 -0.53 -0.93 -25.12
CA ILE A 201 -0.25 -1.89 -26.20
C ILE A 201 -1.20 -1.58 -27.36
N PRO A 202 -0.71 -1.31 -28.59
CA PRO A 202 -1.55 -1.09 -29.75
C PRO A 202 -2.52 -2.26 -29.96
N GLY A 203 -3.81 -1.98 -30.07
CA GLY A 203 -4.85 -2.97 -30.40
C GLY A 203 -5.53 -3.69 -29.23
N LYS A 204 -5.16 -3.48 -27.96
CA LYS A 204 -5.86 -4.10 -26.82
C LYS A 204 -6.58 -3.08 -25.96
N LYS A 205 -7.90 -3.27 -25.76
CA LYS A 205 -8.77 -2.45 -24.87
C LYS A 205 -8.47 -2.58 -23.36
N GLN A 206 -7.32 -3.17 -22.98
CA GLN A 206 -6.96 -3.47 -21.57
C GLN A 206 -6.34 -2.27 -20.83
N PHE A 207 -6.28 -1.12 -21.46
CA PHE A 207 -5.86 0.17 -20.91
C PHE A 207 -6.57 0.55 -19.58
N TRP A 208 -7.83 0.14 -19.41
CA TRP A 208 -8.61 0.47 -18.21
C TRP A 208 -8.21 -0.28 -16.93
N LEU A 209 -7.41 -1.35 -17.06
CA LEU A 209 -7.06 -2.19 -15.91
C LEU A 209 -6.29 -1.43 -14.81
N PRO A 210 -5.25 -0.62 -15.10
CA PRO A 210 -4.60 0.23 -14.10
C PRO A 210 -5.39 1.49 -13.74
N VAL A 211 -6.19 2.03 -14.67
CA VAL A 211 -6.86 3.32 -14.50
C VAL A 211 -7.92 3.31 -13.41
N ILE A 212 -8.78 2.28 -13.37
CA ILE A 212 -9.88 2.23 -12.38
C ILE A 212 -9.35 2.18 -10.94
N PRO A 213 -8.46 1.23 -10.58
CA PRO A 213 -7.91 1.20 -9.23
C PRO A 213 -7.06 2.43 -8.89
N GLY A 214 -6.36 3.02 -9.88
CA GLY A 214 -5.62 4.26 -9.69
C GLY A 214 -6.51 5.44 -9.33
N ILE A 215 -7.62 5.62 -10.01
CA ILE A 215 -8.62 6.65 -9.67
C ILE A 215 -9.16 6.42 -8.25
N LEU A 216 -9.43 5.17 -7.86
CA LEU A 216 -9.90 4.85 -6.52
C LEU A 216 -8.86 5.18 -5.44
N LEU A 217 -7.57 4.86 -5.69
CA LEU A 217 -6.47 5.18 -4.79
C LEU A 217 -6.26 6.69 -4.63
N LEU A 218 -6.27 7.43 -5.74
CA LEU A 218 -6.13 8.89 -5.75
C LEU A 218 -7.34 9.54 -5.07
N GLY A 219 -8.55 9.11 -5.41
CA GLY A 219 -9.78 9.59 -4.78
C GLY A 219 -9.81 9.35 -3.27
N TRP A 220 -9.36 8.18 -2.83
CA TRP A 220 -9.21 7.87 -1.42
C TRP A 220 -8.20 8.80 -0.73
N ASN A 221 -7.04 9.04 -1.35
CA ASN A 221 -6.01 9.94 -0.79
C ASN A 221 -6.52 11.38 -0.69
N ILE A 222 -7.16 11.89 -1.75
CA ILE A 222 -7.77 13.22 -1.77
C ILE A 222 -8.84 13.33 -0.68
N GLY A 223 -9.70 12.34 -0.54
CA GLY A 223 -10.72 12.29 0.50
C GLY A 223 -10.15 12.34 1.92
N ASN A 224 -9.01 11.69 2.16
CA ASN A 224 -8.27 11.80 3.43
C ASN A 224 -7.74 13.22 3.67
N ILE A 225 -7.21 13.88 2.64
CA ILE A 225 -6.74 15.27 2.72
C ILE A 225 -7.90 16.21 3.05
N LEU A 226 -9.06 16.03 2.39
CA LEU A 226 -10.28 16.79 2.61
C LEU A 226 -11.00 16.43 3.92
N ARG A 227 -10.53 15.43 4.66
CA ARG A 227 -11.09 14.98 5.96
C ARG A 227 -12.58 14.63 5.90
N LEU A 228 -13.03 13.99 4.85
CA LEU A 228 -14.41 13.59 4.70
C LEU A 228 -14.85 12.65 5.86
N PRO A 229 -15.99 12.89 6.50
CA PRO A 229 -16.34 12.20 7.75
C PRO A 229 -16.49 10.69 7.61
N PHE A 230 -16.96 10.19 6.47
CA PHE A 230 -17.08 8.75 6.21
C PHE A 230 -15.73 8.04 6.10
N ILE A 231 -14.66 8.75 5.76
CA ILE A 231 -13.30 8.17 5.61
C ILE A 231 -12.74 7.74 6.96
N LYS A 232 -12.99 8.51 8.02
CA LYS A 232 -12.54 8.14 9.38
C LYS A 232 -13.15 6.82 9.85
N ILE A 233 -14.39 6.54 9.45
CA ILE A 233 -15.12 5.33 9.88
C ILE A 233 -14.49 4.07 9.25
N ILE A 234 -14.03 4.16 7.98
CA ILE A 234 -13.55 3.01 7.20
C ILE A 234 -12.03 3.00 6.98
N ALA A 235 -11.30 4.00 7.53
CA ALA A 235 -9.88 4.23 7.24
C ALA A 235 -8.99 2.99 7.38
N GLY A 236 -9.18 2.18 8.42
CA GLY A 236 -8.35 1.02 8.67
C GLY A 236 -8.50 -0.10 7.64
N ASP A 237 -9.73 -0.40 7.23
CA ASP A 237 -9.97 -1.48 6.26
C ASP A 237 -9.75 -0.99 4.83
N MET A 238 -10.05 0.29 4.58
CA MET A 238 -9.82 0.87 3.26
C MET A 238 -8.34 0.99 2.92
N THR A 239 -7.47 1.24 3.90
CA THR A 239 -6.03 1.19 3.66
C THR A 239 -5.60 -0.21 3.20
N ALA A 240 -6.11 -1.27 3.84
CA ALA A 240 -5.84 -2.64 3.42
C ALA A 240 -6.39 -2.92 2.01
N VAL A 241 -7.61 -2.49 1.73
CA VAL A 241 -8.23 -2.63 0.40
C VAL A 241 -7.47 -1.83 -0.66
N CYS A 242 -7.05 -0.60 -0.38
CA CYS A 242 -6.24 0.20 -1.29
C CYS A 242 -4.90 -0.47 -1.61
N CYS A 243 -4.24 -1.07 -0.62
CA CYS A 243 -3.00 -1.78 -0.86
C CYS A 243 -3.20 -3.07 -1.64
N LEU A 244 -4.31 -3.80 -1.42
CA LEU A 244 -4.68 -4.96 -2.24
C LEU A 244 -5.01 -4.55 -3.69
N LEU A 245 -5.70 -3.43 -3.88
CA LEU A 245 -5.94 -2.86 -5.20
C LEU A 245 -4.63 -2.48 -5.89
N MET A 246 -3.71 -1.82 -5.18
CA MET A 246 -2.38 -1.52 -5.72
C MET A 246 -1.63 -2.79 -6.11
N ALA A 247 -1.68 -3.83 -5.29
CA ALA A 247 -1.12 -5.14 -5.60
C ALA A 247 -1.74 -5.74 -6.88
N ALA A 248 -3.05 -5.65 -7.04
CA ALA A 248 -3.77 -6.15 -8.22
C ALA A 248 -3.42 -5.36 -9.49
N ILE A 249 -3.26 -4.03 -9.39
CA ILE A 249 -2.80 -3.18 -10.50
C ILE A 249 -1.42 -3.63 -10.99
N PHE A 250 -0.46 -3.74 -10.07
CA PHE A 250 0.89 -4.17 -10.44
C PHE A 250 0.89 -5.56 -11.06
N GLN A 251 0.09 -6.48 -10.53
CA GLN A 251 -0.02 -7.82 -11.08
C GLN A 251 -0.63 -7.81 -12.50
N GLY A 252 -1.65 -7.00 -12.72
CA GLY A 252 -2.27 -6.82 -14.02
C GLY A 252 -1.30 -6.21 -15.05
N CYS A 253 -0.57 -5.17 -14.68
CA CYS A 253 0.42 -4.51 -15.54
C CYS A 253 1.61 -5.43 -15.87
N ILE A 254 2.08 -6.21 -14.88
CA ILE A 254 3.15 -7.19 -15.08
C ILE A 254 2.70 -8.27 -16.07
N CYS A 255 1.49 -8.82 -15.92
CA CYS A 255 0.96 -9.83 -16.85
C CYS A 255 0.84 -9.27 -18.27
N LEU A 256 0.43 -8.01 -18.45
CA LEU A 256 0.31 -7.38 -19.76
C LEU A 256 1.66 -7.21 -20.46
N LEU A 257 2.69 -6.81 -19.73
CA LEU A 257 4.05 -6.63 -20.29
C LEU A 257 4.68 -7.95 -20.74
N TYR A 258 4.56 -8.99 -19.91
CA TYR A 258 5.13 -10.29 -20.29
C TYR A 258 4.41 -10.98 -21.44
N THR A 259 3.12 -10.72 -21.64
CA THR A 259 2.40 -11.21 -22.84
C THR A 259 2.78 -10.43 -24.09
N SER A 260 3.24 -9.19 -23.97
CA SER A 260 3.75 -8.39 -25.07
C SER A 260 5.15 -8.85 -25.51
N ASP A 261 6.06 -9.03 -24.54
CA ASP A 261 7.43 -9.48 -24.83
C ASP A 261 7.43 -10.90 -25.45
N ALA A 262 6.55 -11.79 -24.99
CA ALA A 262 6.40 -13.12 -25.57
C ALA A 262 5.79 -13.14 -26.99
N ALA A 263 5.06 -12.08 -27.37
CA ALA A 263 4.52 -11.94 -28.74
C ALA A 263 5.55 -11.37 -29.70
N ASP A 264 6.52 -10.57 -29.22
CA ASP A 264 7.60 -10.03 -30.03
C ASP A 264 8.76 -11.06 -30.24
N ASP A 265 8.88 -12.07 -29.34
CA ASP A 265 9.88 -13.12 -29.44
C ASP A 265 9.45 -14.35 -30.29
N THR A 266 8.23 -14.34 -30.85
CA THR A 266 7.86 -15.36 -31.83
C THR A 266 8.54 -15.02 -33.16
N PRO A 267 9.57 -15.80 -33.62
CA PRO A 267 10.14 -15.60 -34.93
C PRO A 267 9.03 -15.79 -35.98
N CYS A 268 8.86 -14.79 -36.83
CA CYS A 268 8.10 -14.99 -38.07
C CYS A 268 8.77 -16.17 -38.79
N VAL A 269 8.18 -17.35 -38.73
CA VAL A 269 8.51 -18.46 -39.58
C VAL A 269 7.81 -18.14 -40.90
N ASP A 270 8.57 -17.59 -41.84
CA ASP A 270 8.20 -17.53 -43.25
C ASP A 270 8.10 -18.92 -43.84
#